data_c324cb0583cad57f33a01718b4fd4fdd
#
_entry.id   c324cb0583cad57f33a01718b4fd4fdd
#
_cell.length_a   1.000
_cell.length_b   1.000
_cell.length_c   1.000
_cell.angle_alpha   90.00
_cell.angle_beta   90.00
_cell.angle_gamma   90.00
#
_symmetry.space_group_name_H-M   'P 1'
#
loop_
_entity.id
_entity.type
_entity.pdbx_description
1 polymer ?
#
loop_
_entity_poly.entity_id
_entity_poly.type
_entity_poly.pdbx_seq_one_letter_code
_entity_poly.pdbx_strand_id
1 'polypeptide(L)'
;FAVAVLLGIATFAVIRVIREPKKHGRDSRFYGSHTGGAWLILFMIFNVLWTMFLFRGASAALGVFPYESGAWASIGVGHLFSGLSTGTLEVLESVGLLLHIGVMLAFTIIIVYSKHLHIFLAPINVSAKRLPKALGPLEPVRHEGKPIDFEDPPEDASFGRGKVEDFTWKGMLDFATCTECGRCQSQCPAWNTGKPLSPKLVIMNLRDHLFAKAPYILGDKETPLENTPEGGLGEELGGEKYDEEHHVPESGFERIM
;
A
#
# COMPACT_ATOMS: atom_id res chain seq x y z
N PHE A 1 -16.19 -7.10 -16.80
CA PHE A 1 -15.27 -6.48 -15.84
C PHE A 1 -15.27 -7.20 -14.49
N ALA A 2 -16.40 -7.27 -13.75
CA ALA A 2 -16.47 -7.81 -12.39
C ALA A 2 -15.94 -9.24 -12.23
N VAL A 3 -16.27 -10.14 -13.17
CA VAL A 3 -15.75 -11.52 -13.17
C VAL A 3 -14.23 -11.56 -13.34
N ALA A 4 -13.67 -10.72 -14.21
CA ALA A 4 -12.22 -10.63 -14.36
C ALA A 4 -11.54 -10.14 -13.08
N VAL A 5 -12.16 -9.19 -12.34
CA VAL A 5 -11.66 -8.74 -11.04
C VAL A 5 -11.74 -9.86 -10.01
N LEU A 6 -12.85 -10.63 -9.94
CA LEU A 6 -12.96 -11.79 -9.03
C LEU A 6 -11.86 -12.83 -9.29
N LEU A 7 -11.61 -13.16 -10.55
CA LEU A 7 -10.51 -14.06 -10.92
C LEU A 7 -9.16 -13.48 -10.54
N GLY A 8 -8.96 -12.17 -10.71
CA GLY A 8 -7.75 -11.47 -10.32
C GLY A 8 -7.49 -11.53 -8.82
N ILE A 9 -8.48 -11.20 -7.98
CA ILE A 9 -8.31 -11.25 -6.51
C ILE A 9 -8.13 -12.69 -6.01
N ALA A 10 -8.82 -13.66 -6.60
CA ALA A 10 -8.61 -15.07 -6.29
C ALA A 10 -7.16 -15.49 -6.61
N THR A 11 -6.66 -15.12 -7.79
CA THR A 11 -5.27 -15.37 -8.18
C THR A 11 -4.29 -14.72 -7.21
N PHE A 12 -4.50 -13.46 -6.83
CA PHE A 12 -3.63 -12.78 -5.86
C PHE A 12 -3.71 -13.40 -4.45
N ALA A 13 -4.88 -13.86 -4.03
CA ALA A 13 -5.02 -14.59 -2.77
C ALA A 13 -4.20 -15.88 -2.79
N VAL A 14 -4.31 -16.67 -3.86
CA VAL A 14 -3.51 -17.89 -4.05
C VAL A 14 -2.01 -17.60 -4.04
N ILE A 15 -1.56 -16.57 -4.79
CA ILE A 15 -0.15 -16.16 -4.81
C ILE A 15 0.34 -15.80 -3.40
N ARG A 16 -0.48 -15.08 -2.61
CA ARG A 16 -0.11 -14.72 -1.23
C ARG A 16 0.04 -15.93 -0.33
N VAL A 17 -0.84 -16.91 -0.45
CA VAL A 17 -0.77 -18.17 0.31
C VAL A 17 0.46 -19.00 -0.10
N ILE A 18 0.71 -19.14 -1.41
CA ILE A 18 1.84 -19.91 -1.92
C ILE A 18 3.17 -19.25 -1.57
N ARG A 19 3.25 -17.91 -1.66
CA ARG A 19 4.47 -17.14 -1.43
C ARG A 19 4.52 -16.52 -0.03
N GLU A 20 3.87 -17.15 0.94
CA GLU A 20 3.84 -16.66 2.32
C GLU A 20 5.26 -16.53 2.90
N PRO A 21 5.62 -15.38 3.51
CA PRO A 21 6.94 -15.17 4.11
C PRO A 21 7.29 -16.19 5.19
N LYS A 22 6.30 -16.68 5.96
CA LYS A 22 6.51 -17.70 6.98
C LYS A 22 7.07 -19.01 6.43
N LYS A 23 6.79 -19.33 5.16
CA LYS A 23 7.25 -20.55 4.49
C LYS A 23 8.53 -20.36 3.68
N HIS A 24 8.70 -19.17 3.11
CA HIS A 24 9.77 -18.90 2.16
C HIS A 24 10.83 -17.91 2.68
N GLY A 25 10.62 -17.31 3.87
CA GLY A 25 11.56 -16.35 4.41
C GLY A 25 11.93 -15.25 3.39
N ARG A 26 13.21 -15.00 3.24
CA ARG A 26 13.77 -13.99 2.34
C ARG A 26 13.44 -14.19 0.86
N ASP A 27 13.15 -15.41 0.42
CA ASP A 27 12.79 -15.72 -0.97
C ASP A 27 11.38 -15.28 -1.33
N SER A 28 10.57 -14.95 -0.33
CA SER A 28 9.27 -14.37 -0.56
C SER A 28 9.39 -12.90 -0.96
N ARG A 29 8.77 -12.51 -2.08
CA ARG A 29 8.64 -11.09 -2.44
C ARG A 29 7.85 -10.27 -1.43
N PHE A 30 7.08 -10.92 -0.56
CA PHE A 30 6.27 -10.30 0.49
C PHE A 30 7.00 -10.24 1.84
N TYR A 31 8.25 -10.69 1.92
CA TYR A 31 9.05 -10.62 3.13
C TYR A 31 9.07 -9.17 3.68
N GLY A 32 8.70 -8.99 4.95
CA GLY A 32 8.60 -7.68 5.59
C GLY A 32 7.49 -6.76 5.08
N SER A 33 6.53 -7.25 4.28
CA SER A 33 5.36 -6.47 3.86
C SER A 33 4.25 -6.54 4.90
N HIS A 34 3.44 -5.48 5.00
CA HIS A 34 2.24 -5.44 5.85
C HIS A 34 1.16 -6.40 5.31
N THR A 35 1.19 -7.64 5.79
CA THR A 35 0.35 -8.73 5.29
C THR A 35 -1.12 -8.52 5.60
N GLY A 36 -1.46 -8.08 6.83
CA GLY A 36 -2.84 -7.84 7.26
C GLY A 36 -3.56 -6.81 6.39
N GLY A 37 -2.92 -5.66 6.14
CA GLY A 37 -3.48 -4.63 5.25
C GLY A 37 -3.75 -5.14 3.83
N ALA A 38 -2.90 -6.03 3.32
CA ALA A 38 -3.09 -6.59 1.99
C ALA A 38 -4.29 -7.56 1.93
N TRP A 39 -4.51 -8.38 2.96
CA TRP A 39 -5.68 -9.23 3.06
C TRP A 39 -6.97 -8.42 3.23
N LEU A 40 -6.92 -7.36 4.05
CA LEU A 40 -8.05 -6.44 4.20
C LEU A 40 -8.49 -5.86 2.86
N ILE A 41 -7.56 -5.44 2.01
CA ILE A 41 -7.90 -4.89 0.69
C ILE A 41 -8.51 -5.95 -0.23
N LEU A 42 -7.95 -7.16 -0.29
CA LEU A 42 -8.55 -8.24 -1.08
C LEU A 42 -9.98 -8.54 -0.61
N PHE A 43 -10.19 -8.58 0.70
CA PHE A 43 -11.50 -8.76 1.31
C PHE A 43 -12.47 -7.61 0.94
N MET A 44 -12.03 -6.35 1.01
CA MET A 44 -12.86 -5.21 0.65
C MET A 44 -13.26 -5.22 -0.83
N ILE A 45 -12.31 -5.52 -1.74
CA ILE A 45 -12.60 -5.64 -3.17
C ILE A 45 -13.61 -6.77 -3.42
N PHE A 46 -13.45 -7.91 -2.74
CA PHE A 46 -14.41 -9.00 -2.83
C PHE A 46 -15.81 -8.53 -2.39
N ASN A 47 -15.91 -7.82 -1.26
CA ASN A 47 -17.20 -7.34 -0.75
C ASN A 47 -17.86 -6.31 -1.68
N VAL A 48 -17.09 -5.44 -2.31
CA VAL A 48 -17.62 -4.53 -3.35
C VAL A 48 -18.30 -5.33 -4.47
N LEU A 49 -17.67 -6.40 -4.95
CA LEU A 49 -18.19 -7.21 -6.04
C LEU A 49 -19.36 -8.10 -5.58
N TRP A 50 -19.24 -8.72 -4.42
CA TRP A 50 -20.28 -9.57 -3.85
C TRP A 50 -21.57 -8.78 -3.63
N THR A 51 -21.51 -7.62 -2.98
CA THR A 51 -22.69 -6.79 -2.73
C THR A 51 -23.28 -6.23 -4.02
N MET A 52 -22.45 -5.91 -5.02
CA MET A 52 -22.91 -5.53 -6.35
C MET A 52 -23.71 -6.66 -7.02
N PHE A 53 -23.21 -7.88 -6.98
CA PHE A 53 -23.92 -9.03 -7.56
C PHE A 53 -25.20 -9.37 -6.80
N LEU A 54 -25.21 -9.13 -5.48
CA LEU A 54 -26.38 -9.37 -4.65
C LEU A 54 -27.58 -8.51 -5.11
N PHE A 55 -27.44 -7.18 -5.14
CA PHE A 55 -28.56 -6.31 -5.54
C PHE A 55 -28.89 -6.42 -7.03
N ARG A 56 -27.88 -6.52 -7.91
CA ARG A 56 -28.12 -6.64 -9.35
C ARG A 56 -28.72 -7.99 -9.74
N GLY A 57 -28.34 -9.05 -9.05
CA GLY A 57 -28.95 -10.37 -9.22
C GLY A 57 -30.40 -10.40 -8.77
N ALA A 58 -30.72 -9.75 -7.66
CA ALA A 58 -32.10 -9.60 -7.18
C ALA A 58 -32.95 -8.78 -8.16
N SER A 59 -32.44 -7.62 -8.65
CA SER A 59 -33.08 -6.83 -9.71
C SER A 59 -33.35 -7.65 -11.00
N ALA A 60 -32.37 -8.47 -11.40
CA ALA A 60 -32.51 -9.33 -12.59
C ALA A 60 -33.58 -10.39 -12.38
N ALA A 61 -33.66 -11.01 -11.20
CA ALA A 61 -34.70 -11.98 -10.85
C ALA A 61 -36.10 -11.36 -10.79
N LEU A 62 -36.19 -10.08 -10.41
CA LEU A 62 -37.44 -9.31 -10.43
C LEU A 62 -37.87 -8.88 -11.86
N GLY A 63 -36.99 -9.00 -12.86
CA GLY A 63 -37.25 -8.53 -14.22
C GLY A 63 -37.20 -7.02 -14.41
N VAL A 64 -36.67 -6.26 -13.43
CA VAL A 64 -36.56 -4.80 -13.49
C VAL A 64 -35.14 -4.29 -13.82
N PHE A 65 -34.21 -5.21 -14.05
CA PHE A 65 -32.82 -4.87 -14.34
C PHE A 65 -32.66 -4.33 -15.78
N PRO A 66 -32.16 -3.09 -15.96
CA PRO A 66 -32.23 -2.39 -17.26
C PRO A 66 -31.18 -2.84 -18.30
N TYR A 67 -30.19 -3.68 -17.92
CA TYR A 67 -29.06 -4.01 -18.80
C TYR A 67 -28.98 -5.51 -19.11
N GLU A 68 -30.04 -6.06 -19.73
CA GLU A 68 -30.17 -7.50 -19.98
C GLU A 68 -29.06 -8.07 -20.87
N SER A 69 -28.72 -7.44 -21.97
CA SER A 69 -27.79 -7.99 -22.97
C SER A 69 -26.31 -7.94 -22.57
N GLY A 70 -25.92 -7.00 -21.71
CA GLY A 70 -24.51 -6.78 -21.37
C GLY A 70 -24.09 -7.33 -19.99
N ALA A 71 -25.04 -7.72 -19.16
CA ALA A 71 -24.81 -8.05 -17.75
C ALA A 71 -24.98 -9.53 -17.44
N TRP A 72 -24.52 -10.40 -18.34
CA TRP A 72 -24.66 -11.85 -18.26
C TRP A 72 -24.35 -12.45 -16.89
N ALA A 73 -23.35 -11.94 -16.17
CA ALA A 73 -23.00 -12.42 -14.84
C ALA A 73 -24.06 -12.06 -13.78
N SER A 74 -24.61 -10.85 -13.84
CA SER A 74 -25.71 -10.44 -12.94
C SER A 74 -26.98 -11.24 -13.23
N ILE A 75 -27.26 -11.50 -14.49
CA ILE A 75 -28.40 -12.37 -14.93
C ILE A 75 -28.18 -13.80 -14.43
N GLY A 76 -26.97 -14.33 -14.58
CA GLY A 76 -26.59 -15.64 -14.02
C GLY A 76 -26.83 -15.74 -12.51
N VAL A 77 -26.49 -14.72 -11.75
CA VAL A 77 -26.83 -14.64 -10.31
C VAL A 77 -28.33 -14.53 -10.11
N GLY A 78 -29.05 -13.76 -10.95
CA GLY A 78 -30.51 -13.66 -10.92
C GLY A 78 -31.20 -15.02 -11.09
N HIS A 79 -30.69 -15.89 -11.97
CA HIS A 79 -31.20 -17.25 -12.09
C HIS A 79 -31.07 -18.09 -10.82
N LEU A 80 -30.02 -17.85 -9.99
CA LEU A 80 -29.90 -18.50 -8.68
C LEU A 80 -30.98 -18.06 -7.69
N PHE A 81 -31.52 -16.85 -7.89
CA PHE A 81 -32.55 -16.27 -7.03
C PHE A 81 -33.98 -16.50 -7.56
N SER A 82 -34.17 -17.11 -8.73
CA SER A 82 -35.46 -17.28 -9.41
C SER A 82 -36.53 -18.06 -8.60
N GLY A 83 -36.10 -18.84 -7.60
CA GLY A 83 -36.98 -19.57 -6.70
C GLY A 83 -37.47 -18.79 -5.49
N LEU A 84 -37.05 -17.55 -5.30
CA LEU A 84 -37.38 -16.71 -4.14
C LEU A 84 -38.69 -15.95 -4.41
N SER A 85 -39.42 -15.62 -3.32
CA SER A 85 -40.64 -14.80 -3.43
C SER A 85 -40.27 -13.34 -3.82
N THR A 86 -41.18 -12.64 -4.47
CA THR A 86 -41.03 -11.24 -4.87
C THR A 86 -40.62 -10.35 -3.71
N GLY A 87 -41.30 -10.49 -2.55
CA GLY A 87 -40.95 -9.71 -1.37
C GLY A 87 -39.54 -9.99 -0.84
N THR A 88 -39.08 -11.25 -0.92
CA THR A 88 -37.68 -11.57 -0.56
C THR A 88 -36.69 -10.94 -1.53
N LEU A 89 -36.99 -10.93 -2.81
CA LEU A 89 -36.12 -10.31 -3.84
C LEU A 89 -36.05 -8.80 -3.67
N GLU A 90 -37.16 -8.12 -3.36
CA GLU A 90 -37.19 -6.68 -3.07
C GLU A 90 -36.34 -6.32 -1.83
N VAL A 91 -36.41 -7.14 -0.79
CA VAL A 91 -35.57 -6.98 0.40
C VAL A 91 -34.09 -7.20 0.06
N LEU A 92 -33.74 -8.26 -0.70
CA LEU A 92 -32.36 -8.53 -1.13
C LEU A 92 -31.80 -7.43 -2.02
N GLU A 93 -32.61 -6.87 -2.93
CA GLU A 93 -32.23 -5.73 -3.76
C GLU A 93 -31.92 -4.50 -2.89
N SER A 94 -32.85 -4.13 -2.02
CA SER A 94 -32.71 -2.95 -1.17
C SER A 94 -31.56 -3.06 -0.18
N VAL A 95 -31.47 -4.17 0.55
CA VAL A 95 -30.39 -4.44 1.49
C VAL A 95 -29.05 -4.58 0.76
N GLY A 96 -29.02 -5.27 -0.36
CA GLY A 96 -27.82 -5.42 -1.18
C GLY A 96 -27.28 -4.08 -1.69
N LEU A 97 -28.17 -3.18 -2.12
CA LEU A 97 -27.80 -1.85 -2.57
C LEU A 97 -27.25 -0.99 -1.43
N LEU A 98 -27.93 -0.94 -0.28
CA LEU A 98 -27.48 -0.19 0.91
C LEU A 98 -26.13 -0.73 1.41
N LEU A 99 -25.98 -2.05 1.45
CA LEU A 99 -24.74 -2.70 1.84
C LEU A 99 -23.61 -2.37 0.86
N HIS A 100 -23.88 -2.38 -0.44
CA HIS A 100 -22.91 -2.00 -1.46
C HIS A 100 -22.40 -0.56 -1.28
N ILE A 101 -23.32 0.38 -1.07
CA ILE A 101 -22.99 1.79 -0.79
C ILE A 101 -22.13 1.89 0.48
N GLY A 102 -22.55 1.23 1.57
CA GLY A 102 -21.81 1.19 2.82
C GLY A 102 -20.39 0.65 2.68
N VAL A 103 -20.25 -0.47 1.96
CA VAL A 103 -18.93 -1.07 1.67
C VAL A 103 -18.06 -0.13 0.83
N MET A 104 -18.62 0.53 -0.18
CA MET A 104 -17.88 1.49 -1.02
C MET A 104 -17.39 2.67 -0.19
N LEU A 105 -18.22 3.24 0.68
CA LEU A 105 -17.83 4.35 1.55
C LEU A 105 -16.77 3.92 2.56
N ALA A 106 -16.95 2.79 3.23
CA ALA A 106 -15.96 2.23 4.15
C ALA A 106 -14.62 1.96 3.44
N PHE A 107 -14.66 1.39 2.23
CA PHE A 107 -13.46 1.15 1.44
C PHE A 107 -12.74 2.45 1.06
N THR A 108 -13.48 3.50 0.70
CA THR A 108 -12.89 4.81 0.40
C THR A 108 -12.13 5.37 1.60
N ILE A 109 -12.69 5.25 2.81
CA ILE A 109 -12.00 5.66 4.04
C ILE A 109 -10.73 4.83 4.25
N ILE A 110 -10.83 3.49 4.12
CA ILE A 110 -9.68 2.59 4.27
C ILE A 110 -8.55 2.93 3.27
N ILE A 111 -8.89 3.28 2.04
CA ILE A 111 -7.88 3.66 1.02
C ILE A 111 -7.05 4.85 1.51
N VAL A 112 -7.69 5.89 2.05
CA VAL A 112 -7.01 7.13 2.49
C VAL A 112 -6.00 6.84 3.60
N TYR A 113 -6.31 5.95 4.53
CA TYR A 113 -5.48 5.62 5.69
C TYR A 113 -4.60 4.36 5.48
N SER A 114 -4.45 3.90 4.25
CA SER A 114 -3.67 2.70 3.95
C SER A 114 -2.64 2.94 2.84
N LYS A 115 -1.78 1.96 2.62
CA LYS A 115 -0.87 1.95 1.47
C LYS A 115 -1.57 2.11 0.12
N HIS A 116 -2.89 1.96 0.05
CA HIS A 116 -3.67 2.16 -1.16
C HIS A 116 -3.94 3.63 -1.48
N LEU A 117 -3.53 4.56 -0.62
CA LEU A 117 -3.44 5.99 -0.93
C LEU A 117 -2.65 6.25 -2.22
N HIS A 118 -1.73 5.32 -2.58
CA HIS A 118 -0.99 5.38 -3.85
C HIS A 118 -1.89 5.51 -5.09
N ILE A 119 -3.15 5.03 -5.04
CA ILE A 119 -4.11 5.16 -6.16
C ILE A 119 -4.29 6.64 -6.54
N PHE A 120 -4.34 7.53 -5.54
CA PHE A 120 -4.46 8.97 -5.75
C PHE A 120 -3.09 9.63 -5.95
N LEU A 121 -2.06 9.15 -5.27
CA LEU A 121 -0.73 9.77 -5.32
C LEU A 121 0.08 9.36 -6.56
N ALA A 122 -0.14 8.19 -7.14
CA ALA A 122 0.62 7.71 -8.28
C ALA A 122 0.46 8.60 -9.54
N PRO A 123 -0.74 9.08 -9.93
CA PRO A 123 -0.88 10.03 -11.04
C PRO A 123 -0.08 11.32 -10.82
N ILE A 124 -0.10 11.85 -9.60
CA ILE A 124 0.67 13.05 -9.22
C ILE A 124 2.17 12.73 -9.28
N ASN A 125 2.58 11.59 -8.76
CA ASN A 125 3.97 11.16 -8.77
C ASN A 125 4.52 10.96 -10.18
N VAL A 126 3.72 10.37 -11.07
CA VAL A 126 4.10 10.17 -12.48
C VAL A 126 4.18 11.51 -13.21
N SER A 127 3.25 12.44 -12.98
CA SER A 127 3.27 13.78 -13.60
C SER A 127 4.47 14.62 -13.15
N ALA A 128 4.90 14.46 -11.90
CA ALA A 128 6.06 15.13 -11.32
C ALA A 128 7.37 14.35 -11.56
N LYS A 129 7.35 13.28 -12.35
CA LYS A 129 8.54 12.47 -12.65
C LYS A 129 9.57 13.30 -13.39
N ARG A 130 10.80 13.34 -12.86
CA ARG A 130 11.95 13.83 -13.61
C ARG A 130 12.25 12.83 -14.72
N LEU A 131 12.28 13.30 -15.95
CA LEU A 131 12.71 12.52 -17.11
C LEU A 131 14.21 12.72 -17.29
N PRO A 132 15.05 11.78 -16.88
CA PRO A 132 16.48 11.92 -17.05
C PRO A 132 16.82 11.92 -18.55
N LYS A 133 17.71 12.80 -18.95
CA LYS A 133 18.38 12.70 -20.24
C LYS A 133 19.37 11.53 -20.12
N ALA A 134 18.98 10.37 -20.60
CA ALA A 134 19.74 9.11 -20.45
C ALA A 134 19.95 8.72 -18.97
N LEU A 135 21.15 8.29 -18.59
CA LEU A 135 21.48 7.91 -17.21
C LEU A 135 21.64 9.10 -16.26
N GLY A 136 21.47 10.33 -16.74
CA GLY A 136 21.46 11.59 -15.99
C GLY A 136 22.60 11.75 -14.97
N PRO A 137 23.18 12.91 -14.83
CA PRO A 137 24.15 13.16 -13.78
C PRO A 137 23.43 13.11 -12.41
N LEU A 138 24.10 12.58 -11.41
CA LEU A 138 23.72 12.76 -10.02
C LEU A 138 23.73 14.25 -9.70
N GLU A 139 22.71 14.72 -8.99
CA GLU A 139 22.73 16.10 -8.51
C GLU A 139 23.84 16.25 -7.45
N PRO A 140 24.57 17.38 -7.44
CA PRO A 140 25.59 17.61 -6.43
C PRO A 140 24.97 17.68 -5.04
N VAL A 141 25.68 17.19 -4.04
CA VAL A 141 25.31 17.37 -2.65
C VAL A 141 25.33 18.87 -2.34
N ARG A 142 24.28 19.37 -1.68
CA ARG A 142 24.09 20.79 -1.41
C ARG A 142 23.95 21.02 0.09
N HIS A 143 24.58 22.08 0.55
CA HIS A 143 24.35 22.68 1.85
C HIS A 143 23.84 24.12 1.65
N GLU A 144 22.76 24.51 2.31
CA GLU A 144 22.07 25.80 2.13
C GLU A 144 21.81 26.20 0.65
N GLY A 145 21.53 25.21 -0.19
CA GLY A 145 21.25 25.41 -1.61
C GLY A 145 22.46 25.57 -2.53
N LYS A 146 23.68 25.61 -1.99
CA LYS A 146 24.94 25.67 -2.75
C LYS A 146 25.57 24.26 -2.82
N PRO A 147 26.23 23.89 -3.92
CA PRO A 147 27.04 22.70 -3.97
C PRO A 147 28.12 22.71 -2.90
N ILE A 148 28.32 21.58 -2.22
CA ILE A 148 29.38 21.43 -1.22
C ILE A 148 30.72 21.25 -1.93
N ASP A 149 31.73 22.02 -1.49
CA ASP A 149 33.12 21.71 -1.80
C ASP A 149 33.60 20.62 -0.82
N PHE A 150 34.01 19.47 -1.35
CA PHE A 150 34.47 18.36 -0.52
C PHE A 150 35.91 18.52 -0.02
N GLU A 151 36.67 19.47 -0.58
CA GLU A 151 38.03 19.78 -0.11
C GLU A 151 37.99 20.72 1.12
N ASP A 152 36.97 21.60 1.20
CA ASP A 152 36.76 22.51 2.31
C ASP A 152 35.28 22.61 2.68
N PRO A 153 34.70 21.53 3.28
CA PRO A 153 33.31 21.51 3.61
C PRO A 153 33.02 22.40 4.84
N PRO A 154 31.88 23.10 4.92
CA PRO A 154 31.44 23.78 6.13
C PRO A 154 31.39 22.80 7.33
N GLU A 155 31.74 23.28 8.54
CA GLU A 155 31.79 22.45 9.76
C GLU A 155 30.40 21.82 10.09
N ASP A 156 29.32 22.50 9.73
CA ASP A 156 27.92 22.08 9.93
C ASP A 156 27.32 21.38 8.69
N ALA A 157 28.13 21.06 7.68
CA ALA A 157 27.65 20.45 6.46
C ALA A 157 27.08 19.04 6.70
N SER A 158 25.83 18.83 6.29
CA SER A 158 25.21 17.52 6.30
C SER A 158 25.45 16.78 4.98
N PHE A 159 26.15 15.65 5.06
CA PHE A 159 26.43 14.79 3.90
C PHE A 159 25.35 13.70 3.81
N GLY A 160 24.28 13.97 3.06
CA GLY A 160 23.23 12.99 2.86
C GLY A 160 21.89 13.38 3.50
N ARG A 161 21.11 12.38 3.90
CA ARG A 161 19.76 12.51 4.42
C ARG A 161 19.69 11.87 5.82
N GLY A 162 19.95 12.64 6.85
CA GLY A 162 19.95 12.16 8.24
C GLY A 162 18.55 12.07 8.84
N LYS A 163 17.61 12.88 8.33
CA LYS A 163 16.23 12.95 8.83
C LYS A 163 15.26 12.81 7.66
N VAL A 164 14.03 12.40 7.95
CA VAL A 164 12.99 12.28 6.91
C VAL A 164 12.63 13.63 6.27
N GLU A 165 12.80 14.71 7.02
CA GLU A 165 12.56 16.10 6.56
C GLU A 165 13.63 16.58 5.57
N ASP A 166 14.80 15.95 5.53
CA ASP A 166 15.86 16.30 4.57
C ASP A 166 15.53 15.85 3.15
N PHE A 167 14.56 14.94 3.00
CA PHE A 167 14.11 14.52 1.69
C PHE A 167 13.28 15.60 1.02
N THR A 168 13.42 15.70 -0.30
CA THR A 168 12.56 16.58 -1.08
C THR A 168 11.11 16.12 -1.03
N TRP A 169 10.15 17.04 -1.27
CA TRP A 169 8.74 16.68 -1.40
C TRP A 169 8.50 15.53 -2.38
N LYS A 170 9.29 15.46 -3.45
CA LYS A 170 9.24 14.37 -4.44
C LYS A 170 9.71 13.05 -3.85
N GLY A 171 10.76 13.05 -3.03
CA GLY A 171 11.21 11.85 -2.30
C GLY A 171 10.15 11.34 -1.33
N MET A 172 9.52 12.25 -0.58
CA MET A 172 8.41 11.90 0.32
C MET A 172 7.21 11.33 -0.45
N LEU A 173 6.89 11.91 -1.62
CA LEU A 173 5.85 11.39 -2.50
C LEU A 173 6.19 9.99 -3.04
N ASP A 174 7.46 9.73 -3.35
CA ASP A 174 7.94 8.40 -3.77
C ASP A 174 7.74 7.36 -2.67
N PHE A 175 8.01 7.69 -1.40
CA PHE A 175 7.75 6.80 -0.27
C PHE A 175 6.25 6.50 -0.12
N ALA A 176 5.41 7.54 -0.17
CA ALA A 176 3.97 7.43 -0.02
C ALA A 176 3.30 6.62 -1.15
N THR A 177 3.92 6.56 -2.33
CA THR A 177 3.42 5.77 -3.47
C THR A 177 3.89 4.32 -3.48
N CYS A 178 4.72 3.89 -2.53
CA CYS A 178 5.19 2.51 -2.45
C CYS A 178 4.05 1.54 -2.15
N THR A 179 3.89 0.52 -3.02
CA THR A 179 2.84 -0.51 -2.91
C THR A 179 3.32 -1.81 -2.26
N GLU A 180 4.56 -1.85 -1.75
CA GLU A 180 5.17 -3.05 -1.16
C GLU A 180 5.21 -4.26 -2.12
N CYS A 181 5.27 -4.03 -3.41
CA CYS A 181 5.19 -5.09 -4.41
C CYS A 181 6.43 -6.01 -4.45
N GLY A 182 7.54 -5.61 -3.85
CA GLY A 182 8.78 -6.39 -3.74
C GLY A 182 9.63 -6.50 -5.00
N ARG A 183 9.30 -5.78 -6.07
CA ARG A 183 10.10 -5.83 -7.32
C ARG A 183 11.51 -5.31 -7.13
N CYS A 184 11.69 -4.19 -6.44
CA CYS A 184 13.02 -3.64 -6.15
C CYS A 184 13.87 -4.61 -5.32
N GLN A 185 13.26 -5.29 -4.34
CA GLN A 185 13.94 -6.30 -3.53
C GLN A 185 14.36 -7.50 -4.36
N SER A 186 13.46 -8.07 -5.18
CA SER A 186 13.74 -9.27 -5.98
C SER A 186 14.80 -9.03 -7.08
N GLN A 187 15.04 -7.79 -7.46
CA GLN A 187 16.06 -7.41 -8.44
C GLN A 187 17.35 -6.86 -7.80
N CYS A 188 17.37 -6.69 -6.48
CA CYS A 188 18.53 -6.14 -5.80
C CYS A 188 19.67 -7.17 -5.72
N PRO A 189 20.87 -6.88 -6.26
CA PRO A 189 22.00 -7.80 -6.18
C PRO A 189 22.47 -8.02 -4.73
N ALA A 190 22.38 -7.01 -3.86
CA ALA A 190 22.70 -7.16 -2.45
C ALA A 190 21.75 -8.14 -1.75
N TRP A 191 20.46 -8.02 -2.00
CA TRP A 191 19.47 -8.95 -1.45
C TRP A 191 19.69 -10.37 -1.94
N ASN A 192 19.94 -10.55 -3.24
CA ASN A 192 20.11 -11.86 -3.86
C ASN A 192 21.43 -12.55 -3.45
N THR A 193 22.41 -11.79 -2.95
CA THR A 193 23.68 -12.33 -2.41
C THR A 193 23.67 -12.51 -0.89
N GLY A 194 22.49 -12.45 -0.25
CA GLY A 194 22.33 -12.71 1.18
C GLY A 194 22.66 -11.53 2.10
N LYS A 195 22.97 -10.33 1.54
CA LYS A 195 23.20 -9.13 2.36
C LYS A 195 21.91 -8.61 2.98
N PRO A 196 21.98 -7.92 4.14
CA PRO A 196 20.78 -7.44 4.85
C PRO A 196 20.04 -6.31 4.11
N LEU A 197 20.66 -5.66 3.13
CA LEU A 197 20.07 -4.53 2.41
C LEU A 197 18.86 -4.98 1.56
N SER A 198 17.68 -4.43 1.88
CA SER A 198 16.46 -4.55 1.08
C SER A 198 15.96 -3.16 0.68
N PRO A 199 15.99 -2.79 -0.62
CA PRO A 199 15.46 -1.50 -1.06
C PRO A 199 13.98 -1.32 -0.73
N LYS A 200 13.21 -2.39 -0.73
CA LYS A 200 11.79 -2.35 -0.34
C LYS A 200 11.62 -1.95 1.13
N LEU A 201 12.36 -2.60 2.03
CA LEU A 201 12.25 -2.32 3.46
C LEU A 201 12.73 -0.91 3.79
N VAL A 202 13.78 -0.43 3.14
CA VAL A 202 14.25 0.97 3.30
C VAL A 202 13.12 1.95 2.95
N ILE A 203 12.49 1.80 1.78
CA ILE A 203 11.41 2.69 1.37
C ILE A 203 10.17 2.57 2.28
N MET A 204 9.82 1.37 2.70
CA MET A 204 8.71 1.15 3.61
C MET A 204 8.95 1.81 4.97
N ASN A 205 10.14 1.61 5.54
CA ASN A 205 10.49 2.20 6.83
C ASN A 205 10.51 3.74 6.76
N LEU A 206 11.04 4.33 5.68
CA LEU A 206 11.00 5.79 5.47
C LEU A 206 9.57 6.30 5.35
N ARG A 207 8.68 5.57 4.65
CA ARG A 207 7.26 5.93 4.57
C ARG A 207 6.60 5.88 5.94
N ASP A 208 6.78 4.78 6.65
CA ASP A 208 6.10 4.54 7.91
C ASP A 208 6.60 5.55 8.97
N HIS A 209 7.90 5.84 8.98
CA HIS A 209 8.48 6.89 9.80
C HIS A 209 7.95 8.29 9.42
N LEU A 210 7.85 8.62 8.14
CA LEU A 210 7.28 9.89 7.67
C LEU A 210 5.85 10.09 8.19
N PHE A 211 4.99 9.07 8.05
CA PHE A 211 3.60 9.17 8.48
C PHE A 211 3.46 9.22 10.00
N ALA A 212 4.29 8.49 10.74
CA ALA A 212 4.29 8.53 12.19
C ALA A 212 4.77 9.89 12.73
N LYS A 213 5.76 10.49 12.08
CA LYS A 213 6.35 11.78 12.47
C LYS A 213 5.52 12.99 12.00
N ALA A 214 4.74 12.85 10.94
CA ALA A 214 3.97 13.95 10.34
C ALA A 214 3.10 14.74 11.33
N PRO A 215 2.35 14.16 12.28
CA PRO A 215 1.56 14.91 13.25
C PRO A 215 2.40 15.83 14.14
N TYR A 216 3.62 15.44 14.45
CA TYR A 216 4.55 16.24 15.26
C TYR A 216 5.16 17.39 14.46
N ILE A 217 5.52 17.13 13.20
CA ILE A 217 6.06 18.15 12.28
C ILE A 217 5.01 19.21 11.98
N LEU A 218 3.74 18.79 11.81
CA LEU A 218 2.62 19.70 11.52
C LEU A 218 2.06 20.42 12.74
N GLY A 219 2.53 20.08 13.94
CA GLY A 219 2.11 20.73 15.18
C GLY A 219 0.79 20.22 15.77
N ASP A 220 0.24 19.12 15.23
CA ASP A 220 -1.01 18.51 15.75
C ASP A 220 -0.81 17.80 17.10
N LYS A 221 0.43 17.50 17.46
CA LYS A 221 0.82 16.89 18.75
C LYS A 221 1.95 17.64 19.40
N GLU A 222 1.77 18.01 20.67
CA GLU A 222 2.73 18.72 21.50
C GLU A 222 3.75 17.79 22.17
N THR A 223 4.29 16.82 21.49
CA THR A 223 5.39 16.04 22.07
C THR A 223 6.71 16.67 21.63
N PRO A 224 7.62 17.02 22.55
CA PRO A 224 8.94 17.49 22.17
C PRO A 224 9.60 16.47 21.25
N LEU A 225 10.14 16.92 20.12
CA LEU A 225 10.88 16.08 19.16
C LEU A 225 12.03 15.31 19.81
N GLU A 226 12.53 15.79 20.94
CA GLU A 226 13.55 15.15 21.79
C GLU A 226 13.10 13.82 22.42
N ASN A 227 11.79 13.60 22.57
CA ASN A 227 11.22 12.38 23.17
C ASN A 227 10.52 11.48 22.14
N THR A 228 10.54 11.79 20.86
CA THR A 228 10.22 10.80 19.84
C THR A 228 11.38 9.80 19.82
N PRO A 229 11.14 8.54 20.20
CA PRO A 229 12.18 7.52 20.11
C PRO A 229 12.68 7.51 18.66
N GLU A 230 13.94 7.82 18.44
CA GLU A 230 14.54 7.81 17.10
C GLU A 230 14.48 6.41 16.44
N GLY A 231 14.06 5.40 17.19
CA GLY A 231 13.83 4.03 16.74
C GLY A 231 12.48 3.39 17.12
N GLY A 232 11.65 4.06 17.96
CA GLY A 232 10.48 3.41 18.59
C GLY A 232 9.19 3.36 17.80
N LEU A 233 9.08 4.07 16.68
CA LEU A 233 7.84 4.12 15.91
C LEU A 233 7.61 2.86 15.04
N GLY A 234 8.61 2.00 14.89
CA GLY A 234 8.47 0.71 14.22
C GLY A 234 7.68 -0.32 15.03
N GLU A 235 7.74 -0.25 16.37
CA GLU A 235 7.00 -1.17 17.25
C GLU A 235 5.53 -0.82 17.38
N GLU A 236 5.17 0.46 17.48
CA GLU A 236 3.78 0.90 17.58
C GLU A 236 2.98 0.72 16.27
N LEU A 237 3.66 0.70 15.13
CA LEU A 237 3.03 0.54 13.82
C LEU A 237 2.94 -0.93 13.34
N GLY A 238 3.17 -1.89 14.23
CA GLY A 238 2.97 -3.31 13.94
C GLY A 238 4.03 -3.90 13.00
N GLY A 239 5.25 -3.38 13.05
CA GLY A 239 6.39 -4.05 12.43
C GLY A 239 6.54 -5.45 13.03
N GLU A 240 6.41 -6.50 12.21
CA GLU A 240 6.70 -7.87 12.66
C GLU A 240 8.10 -7.91 13.27
N LYS A 241 8.22 -8.41 14.50
CA LYS A 241 9.52 -8.68 15.12
C LYS A 241 10.26 -9.66 14.22
N TYR A 242 11.43 -9.24 13.76
CA TYR A 242 12.32 -10.13 13.02
C TYR A 242 13.12 -10.93 14.03
N ASP A 243 13.24 -12.23 13.79
CA ASP A 243 14.04 -13.11 14.62
C ASP A 243 15.54 -12.82 14.46
N GLU A 244 16.30 -13.06 15.53
CA GLU A 244 17.76 -12.85 15.57
C GLU A 244 18.51 -13.70 14.54
N GLU A 245 17.90 -14.79 14.07
CA GLU A 245 18.49 -15.74 13.13
C GLU A 245 18.70 -15.12 11.73
N HIS A 246 17.98 -14.06 11.40
CA HIS A 246 18.05 -13.40 10.09
C HIS A 246 18.86 -12.10 10.08
N HIS A 247 19.50 -11.71 11.18
CA HIS A 247 20.31 -10.48 11.33
C HIS A 247 19.61 -9.20 10.81
N VAL A 248 18.29 -9.13 10.95
CA VAL A 248 17.52 -7.93 10.60
C VAL A 248 17.19 -7.19 11.90
N PRO A 249 17.60 -5.92 12.05
CA PRO A 249 17.37 -5.14 13.26
C PRO A 249 15.89 -5.09 13.64
N GLU A 250 15.58 -5.12 14.94
CA GLU A 250 14.21 -5.12 15.47
C GLU A 250 13.48 -3.79 15.23
N SER A 251 14.19 -2.67 15.15
CA SER A 251 13.61 -1.35 14.88
C SER A 251 13.67 -0.97 13.40
N GLY A 252 12.67 -0.21 12.96
CA GLY A 252 12.61 0.26 11.56
C GLY A 252 13.80 1.13 11.17
N PHE A 253 14.37 1.87 12.11
CA PHE A 253 15.50 2.78 11.87
C PHE A 253 16.83 2.02 11.78
N GLU A 254 17.06 1.04 12.64
CA GLU A 254 18.23 0.17 12.57
C GLU A 254 18.32 -0.64 11.28
N ARG A 255 17.19 -0.85 10.59
CA ARG A 255 17.15 -1.54 9.28
C ARG A 255 17.66 -0.70 8.12
N ILE A 256 17.81 0.60 8.31
CA ILE A 256 18.25 1.53 7.25
C ILE A 256 19.77 1.68 7.27
N MET A 257 20.40 1.55 8.44
CA MET A 257 21.85 1.59 8.64
C MET A 257 22.47 0.21 8.51
#